data_c6fb071bfb073f09b8647264d28f09f0
#
_entry.id   c6fb071bfb073f09b8647264d28f09f0
#
_cell.length_a   1.000
_cell.length_b   1.000
_cell.length_c   1.000
_cell.angle_alpha   90.00
_cell.angle_beta   90.00
_cell.angle_gamma   90.00
#
_symmetry.space_group_name_H-M   'P 1'
#
loop_
_entity.id
_entity.type
_entity.pdbx_description
1 polymer ?
#
loop_
_entity_poly.entity_id
_entity_poly.type
_entity_poly.pdbx_seq_one_letter_code
_entity_poly.pdbx_strand_id
1 'polypeptide(L)'
;SRFPAKVNLLVRDFLAKHLTEDDASPVGRHEEARGNPSVRISPQAASKVLMVSSSCGLGQGRRDLAIANVLRTLHPNIDIQWLAQDPLTRLLAAHNGRVHPASRTLASGSAHLESESGQHTLRAFEAFRRMDEILIANFMTFQEIVESEDFDLVVADNAWGVDQYWHEHPELKRSAIAWLSDCVGWMPMPQAGKKEALLTRDYNAEMIDHVEANPSLRDCSIFLGNPRDIPPGSFGAGLPDASAWASQHFQFTGYPMSNANVGEKTLLRNSLQYEDGEVVCVVAVGGTAVGASLIRKILAAYPIAKEKIPALRMIVMAGPRLSPKTFDLPKGVECRAFVPNLDQHLAACDIALVQGGLATTMELTAAGTPFLYFPLEGHFEQNLLVPHRLRHYSAGRKMLYGESTSQSIVSAMLEELSRSNATSPVERDGAERAAKILSELL
;
A
#
# COMPACT_ATOMS: atom_id res chain seq x y z
N SER A 1 -11.17 26.24 5.55
CA SER A 1 -11.73 24.88 5.68
C SER A 1 -11.59 24.14 4.36
N ARG A 2 -10.97 22.97 4.39
CA ARG A 2 -10.79 22.06 3.25
C ARG A 2 -12.11 21.43 2.80
N PHE A 3 -13.05 21.30 3.73
CA PHE A 3 -14.24 20.51 3.51
C PHE A 3 -15.39 21.30 2.92
N PRO A 4 -16.13 20.72 1.96
CA PRO A 4 -17.41 21.26 1.57
C PRO A 4 -18.32 21.45 2.79
N ALA A 5 -19.19 22.46 2.78
CA ALA A 5 -20.09 22.78 3.90
C ALA A 5 -20.89 21.56 4.40
N LYS A 6 -21.27 20.64 3.49
CA LYS A 6 -21.97 19.39 3.81
C LYS A 6 -21.10 18.44 4.65
N VAL A 7 -19.80 18.32 4.35
CA VAL A 7 -18.87 17.46 5.11
C VAL A 7 -18.65 18.03 6.50
N ASN A 8 -18.46 19.35 6.62
CA ASN A 8 -18.35 20.03 7.92
C ASN A 8 -19.61 19.83 8.80
N LEU A 9 -20.79 19.81 8.19
CA LEU A 9 -22.03 19.52 8.91
C LEU A 9 -22.07 18.07 9.41
N LEU A 10 -21.69 17.10 8.59
CA LEU A 10 -21.65 15.68 8.97
C LEU A 10 -20.65 15.42 10.10
N VAL A 11 -19.45 16.01 10.02
CA VAL A 11 -18.44 15.95 11.10
C VAL A 11 -19.01 16.56 12.38
N ARG A 12 -19.58 17.75 12.32
CA ARG A 12 -20.15 18.42 13.50
C ARG A 12 -21.27 17.63 14.13
N ASP A 13 -22.18 17.06 13.34
CA ASP A 13 -23.31 16.29 13.85
C ASP A 13 -22.86 14.97 14.46
N PHE A 14 -21.83 14.31 13.88
CA PHE A 14 -21.18 13.14 14.44
C PHE A 14 -20.50 13.46 15.77
N LEU A 15 -19.66 14.52 15.81
CA LEU A 15 -18.96 14.94 17.03
C LEU A 15 -19.95 15.36 18.13
N ALA A 16 -21.03 16.08 17.79
CA ALA A 16 -22.06 16.46 18.76
C ALA A 16 -22.73 15.23 19.41
N LYS A 17 -22.97 14.17 18.65
CA LYS A 17 -23.54 12.91 19.16
C LYS A 17 -22.59 12.22 20.13
N HIS A 18 -21.28 12.20 19.85
CA HIS A 18 -20.29 11.46 20.65
C HIS A 18 -19.69 12.25 21.80
N LEU A 19 -19.71 13.60 21.78
CA LEU A 19 -19.20 14.45 22.85
C LEU A 19 -20.25 14.76 23.95
N THR A 20 -21.53 14.46 23.73
CA THR A 20 -22.60 14.75 24.70
C THR A 20 -22.95 13.58 25.64
N GLU A 21 -22.39 12.38 25.44
CA GLU A 21 -22.72 11.20 26.24
C GLU A 21 -21.78 10.94 27.45
N ASP A 22 -20.66 11.68 27.60
CA ASP A 22 -19.61 11.35 28.59
C ASP A 22 -19.62 12.19 29.88
N ASP A 23 -20.64 12.96 30.19
CA ASP A 23 -20.63 13.87 31.37
C ASP A 23 -21.58 13.43 32.52
N ALA A 24 -21.71 12.13 32.80
CA ALA A 24 -22.42 11.68 34.00
C ALA A 24 -22.00 10.31 34.52
N SER A 25 -20.90 10.22 35.27
CA SER A 25 -20.78 9.18 36.31
C SER A 25 -19.79 9.57 37.42
N PRO A 26 -20.16 9.44 38.69
CA PRO A 26 -19.35 9.88 39.82
C PRO A 26 -18.31 8.85 40.24
N VAL A 27 -17.12 9.35 40.53
CA VAL A 27 -15.99 8.61 41.09
C VAL A 27 -16.37 8.03 42.45
N GLY A 28 -16.50 6.70 42.53
CA GLY A 28 -16.59 5.94 43.75
C GLY A 28 -15.20 5.47 44.21
N ARG A 29 -14.74 5.95 45.37
CA ARG A 29 -13.56 5.42 46.05
C ARG A 29 -13.88 4.05 46.64
N HIS A 30 -13.05 3.06 46.38
CA HIS A 30 -13.02 1.83 47.17
C HIS A 30 -11.64 1.62 47.83
N GLU A 31 -11.72 1.39 49.14
CA GLU A 31 -10.61 1.14 50.02
C GLU A 31 -9.93 -0.22 49.81
N GLU A 32 -8.66 -0.25 50.17
CA GLU A 32 -7.78 -1.41 50.06
C GLU A 32 -8.16 -2.53 51.02
N ALA A 33 -8.20 -3.76 50.53
CA ALA A 33 -8.07 -4.96 51.35
C ALA A 33 -6.82 -5.74 50.92
N ARG A 34 -5.83 -5.79 51.86
CA ARG A 34 -4.58 -6.56 51.73
C ARG A 34 -4.90 -8.06 51.79
N GLY A 35 -4.69 -8.78 50.75
CA GLY A 35 -4.67 -10.24 50.68
C GLY A 35 -3.42 -10.74 49.97
N ASN A 36 -2.75 -11.72 50.53
CA ASN A 36 -1.49 -12.33 50.11
C ASN A 36 -1.55 -12.85 48.66
N PRO A 37 -0.57 -12.57 47.77
CA PRO A 37 -0.63 -12.99 46.38
C PRO A 37 -0.17 -14.45 46.26
N SER A 38 -1.12 -15.36 46.08
CA SER A 38 -0.84 -16.57 45.30
C SER A 38 -0.71 -16.16 43.86
N VAL A 39 0.47 -16.29 43.26
CA VAL A 39 0.73 -16.04 41.84
C VAL A 39 -0.12 -17.04 41.01
N ARG A 40 -1.35 -16.67 40.73
CA ARG A 40 -2.08 -17.24 39.58
C ARG A 40 -1.54 -16.52 38.35
N ILE A 41 -0.78 -17.24 37.54
CA ILE A 41 -0.53 -16.83 36.14
C ILE A 41 -1.91 -16.84 35.48
N SER A 42 -2.59 -15.70 35.46
CA SER A 42 -3.75 -15.50 34.58
C SER A 42 -3.23 -15.62 33.15
N PRO A 43 -3.93 -16.32 32.24
CA PRO A 43 -3.59 -16.26 30.84
C PRO A 43 -3.59 -14.76 30.47
N GLN A 44 -2.46 -14.25 30.04
CA GLN A 44 -2.33 -12.88 29.58
C GLN A 44 -3.41 -12.70 28.47
N ALA A 45 -4.29 -11.74 28.63
CA ALA A 45 -5.34 -11.49 27.66
C ALA A 45 -4.67 -11.29 26.28
N ALA A 46 -5.23 -11.89 25.24
CA ALA A 46 -4.68 -11.77 23.89
C ALA A 46 -4.75 -10.31 23.45
N SER A 47 -3.60 -9.73 23.09
CA SER A 47 -3.59 -8.37 22.54
C SER A 47 -4.40 -8.30 21.25
N LYS A 48 -5.23 -7.26 21.12
CA LYS A 48 -6.08 -7.03 19.94
C LYS A 48 -5.50 -5.91 19.07
N VAL A 49 -5.32 -6.19 17.79
CA VAL A 49 -4.80 -5.22 16.80
C VAL A 49 -5.81 -5.02 15.69
N LEU A 50 -6.10 -3.77 15.38
CA LEU A 50 -6.87 -3.38 14.19
C LEU A 50 -5.94 -2.85 13.12
N MET A 51 -5.79 -3.61 12.02
CA MET A 51 -5.08 -3.16 10.82
C MET A 51 -6.04 -2.36 9.95
N VAL A 52 -5.77 -1.07 9.76
CA VAL A 52 -6.53 -0.21 8.83
C VAL A 52 -5.70 -0.03 7.58
N SER A 53 -5.97 -0.84 6.57
CA SER A 53 -5.19 -0.87 5.33
C SER A 53 -5.91 -0.15 4.21
N SER A 54 -5.19 0.72 3.50
CA SER A 54 -5.71 1.47 2.36
C SER A 54 -6.22 0.54 1.26
N SER A 55 -7.36 0.89 0.66
CA SER A 55 -7.97 0.16 -0.44
C SER A 55 -7.33 0.44 -1.81
N CYS A 56 -6.34 1.34 -1.87
CA CYS A 56 -5.81 1.85 -3.13
C CYS A 56 -4.93 0.84 -3.91
N GLY A 57 -4.59 -0.30 -3.32
CA GLY A 57 -3.84 -1.34 -4.02
C GLY A 57 -3.57 -2.60 -3.22
N LEU A 58 -3.47 -3.75 -3.93
CA LEU A 58 -3.13 -5.04 -3.31
C LEU A 58 -1.68 -5.10 -2.79
N GLY A 59 -0.81 -4.23 -3.30
CA GLY A 59 0.59 -4.21 -2.88
C GLY A 59 0.76 -3.82 -1.42
N GLN A 60 0.03 -2.82 -0.97
CA GLN A 60 -0.01 -2.41 0.44
C GLN A 60 -0.48 -3.57 1.32
N GLY A 61 -1.58 -4.22 0.96
CA GLY A 61 -2.07 -5.36 1.73
C GLY A 61 -1.10 -6.54 1.81
N ARG A 62 -0.26 -6.79 0.79
CA ARG A 62 0.78 -7.83 0.87
C ARG A 62 1.86 -7.49 1.90
N ARG A 63 2.32 -6.24 1.94
CA ARG A 63 3.29 -5.81 2.96
C ARG A 63 2.69 -5.85 4.37
N ASP A 64 1.42 -5.44 4.53
CA ASP A 64 0.72 -5.50 5.82
C ASP A 64 0.56 -6.94 6.31
N LEU A 65 0.24 -7.87 5.39
CA LEU A 65 0.21 -9.31 5.69
C LEU A 65 1.59 -9.84 6.10
N ALA A 66 2.67 -9.38 5.46
CA ALA A 66 4.03 -9.77 5.85
C ALA A 66 4.34 -9.32 7.28
N ILE A 67 4.02 -8.07 7.64
CA ILE A 67 4.19 -7.54 8.99
C ILE A 67 3.32 -8.31 10.00
N ALA A 68 2.03 -8.52 9.68
CA ALA A 68 1.10 -9.23 10.55
C ALA A 68 1.51 -10.69 10.79
N ASN A 69 2.09 -11.36 9.82
CA ASN A 69 2.59 -12.74 9.98
C ASN A 69 3.79 -12.79 10.92
N VAL A 70 4.68 -11.81 10.88
CA VAL A 70 5.77 -11.70 11.86
C VAL A 70 5.23 -11.38 13.24
N LEU A 71 4.26 -10.45 13.37
CA LEU A 71 3.59 -10.17 14.66
C LEU A 71 2.97 -11.43 15.28
N ARG A 72 2.31 -12.27 14.49
CA ARG A 72 1.77 -13.55 14.97
C ARG A 72 2.86 -14.52 15.43
N THR A 73 4.03 -14.47 14.82
CA THR A 73 5.19 -15.27 15.27
C THR A 73 5.75 -14.78 16.58
N LEU A 74 5.82 -13.45 16.77
CA LEU A 74 6.29 -12.84 18.01
C LEU A 74 5.26 -12.95 19.14
N HIS A 75 3.99 -12.87 18.83
CA HIS A 75 2.85 -12.90 19.75
C HIS A 75 1.82 -13.96 19.30
N PRO A 76 2.02 -15.25 19.62
CA PRO A 76 1.16 -16.35 19.11
C PRO A 76 -0.33 -16.22 19.44
N ASN A 77 -0.68 -15.50 20.51
CA ASN A 77 -2.06 -15.30 20.96
C ASN A 77 -2.69 -13.98 20.45
N ILE A 78 -1.98 -13.21 19.60
CA ILE A 78 -2.48 -11.92 19.11
C ILE A 78 -3.73 -12.08 18.23
N ASP A 79 -4.75 -11.27 18.48
CA ASP A 79 -5.94 -11.17 17.61
C ASP A 79 -5.77 -9.98 16.66
N ILE A 80 -5.47 -10.28 15.39
CA ILE A 80 -5.32 -9.25 14.34
C ILE A 80 -6.55 -9.27 13.44
N GLN A 81 -7.26 -8.15 13.41
CA GLN A 81 -8.41 -7.91 12.55
C GLN A 81 -8.10 -6.83 11.54
N TRP A 82 -8.75 -6.89 10.36
CA TRP A 82 -8.58 -5.89 9.30
C TRP A 82 -9.85 -5.11 9.04
N LEU A 83 -9.75 -3.79 9.09
CA LEU A 83 -10.72 -2.89 8.49
C LEU A 83 -10.23 -2.59 7.07
N ALA A 84 -10.82 -3.25 6.08
CA ALA A 84 -10.34 -3.28 4.71
C ALA A 84 -11.46 -3.41 3.68
N GLN A 85 -11.23 -2.95 2.47
CA GLN A 85 -12.18 -2.98 1.36
C GLN A 85 -11.75 -3.94 0.24
N ASP A 86 -12.70 -4.28 -0.66
CA ASP A 86 -12.34 -4.92 -1.95
C ASP A 86 -11.43 -3.97 -2.77
N PRO A 87 -10.33 -4.47 -3.33
CA PRO A 87 -9.98 -5.89 -3.52
C PRO A 87 -9.14 -6.52 -2.39
N LEU A 88 -8.73 -5.77 -1.37
CA LEU A 88 -7.86 -6.28 -0.30
C LEU A 88 -8.52 -7.43 0.48
N THR A 89 -9.83 -7.38 0.71
CA THR A 89 -10.57 -8.45 1.39
C THR A 89 -10.42 -9.82 0.72
N ARG A 90 -10.24 -9.87 -0.61
CA ARG A 90 -9.96 -11.13 -1.34
C ARG A 90 -8.57 -11.68 -1.03
N LEU A 91 -7.57 -10.79 -0.93
CA LEU A 91 -6.22 -11.17 -0.54
C LEU A 91 -6.19 -11.70 0.90
N LEU A 92 -6.85 -10.99 1.82
CA LEU A 92 -6.97 -11.39 3.22
C LEU A 92 -7.66 -12.76 3.35
N ALA A 93 -8.75 -12.98 2.64
CA ALA A 93 -9.44 -14.27 2.64
C ALA A 93 -8.56 -15.42 2.15
N ALA A 94 -7.74 -15.19 1.11
CA ALA A 94 -6.79 -16.19 0.59
C ALA A 94 -5.67 -16.53 1.58
N HIS A 95 -5.38 -15.64 2.54
CA HIS A 95 -4.35 -15.80 3.58
C HIS A 95 -4.92 -15.97 4.99
N ASN A 96 -6.18 -16.37 5.12
CA ASN A 96 -6.89 -16.54 6.41
C ASN A 96 -6.87 -15.28 7.29
N GLY A 97 -6.84 -14.08 6.68
CA GLY A 97 -6.94 -12.81 7.38
C GLY A 97 -8.36 -12.59 7.89
N ARG A 98 -8.49 -12.19 9.16
CA ARG A 98 -9.78 -11.92 9.79
C ARG A 98 -10.25 -10.51 9.44
N VAL A 99 -11.23 -10.39 8.54
CA VAL A 99 -11.80 -9.10 8.14
C VAL A 99 -12.89 -8.71 9.13
N HIS A 100 -12.82 -7.49 9.66
CA HIS A 100 -13.83 -6.94 10.56
C HIS A 100 -15.19 -6.80 9.83
N PRO A 101 -16.33 -7.17 10.45
CA PRO A 101 -17.64 -7.13 9.80
C PRO A 101 -18.03 -5.76 9.24
N ALA A 102 -17.69 -4.68 9.92
CA ALA A 102 -17.94 -3.30 9.49
C ALA A 102 -17.18 -2.91 8.19
N SER A 103 -16.23 -3.72 7.72
CA SER A 103 -15.61 -3.53 6.41
C SER A 103 -16.60 -3.48 5.24
N ARG A 104 -17.79 -4.05 5.44
CA ARG A 104 -18.87 -4.05 4.43
C ARG A 104 -19.54 -2.69 4.23
N THR A 105 -19.44 -1.80 5.22
CA THR A 105 -20.05 -0.46 5.17
C THR A 105 -19.09 0.61 4.63
N LEU A 106 -17.81 0.27 4.49
CA LEU A 106 -16.82 1.22 3.98
C LEU A 106 -17.12 1.63 2.53
N ALA A 107 -17.01 2.92 2.27
CA ALA A 107 -17.09 3.49 0.92
C ALA A 107 -15.82 3.18 0.11
N SER A 108 -15.96 2.81 -1.17
CA SER A 108 -14.87 2.26 -1.96
C SER A 108 -13.93 3.31 -2.56
N GLY A 109 -12.73 3.43 -2.00
CA GLY A 109 -11.65 4.24 -2.57
C GLY A 109 -11.17 3.71 -3.94
N SER A 110 -11.10 2.40 -4.13
CA SER A 110 -10.72 1.81 -5.42
C SER A 110 -11.68 2.17 -6.56
N ALA A 111 -12.99 2.14 -6.30
CA ALA A 111 -14.00 2.52 -7.29
C ALA A 111 -13.91 4.01 -7.64
N HIS A 112 -13.61 4.87 -6.64
CA HIS A 112 -13.37 6.28 -6.87
C HIS A 112 -12.15 6.51 -7.78
N LEU A 113 -10.99 5.89 -7.47
CA LEU A 113 -9.80 6.02 -8.31
C LEU A 113 -10.04 5.54 -9.75
N GLU A 114 -10.83 4.47 -9.93
CA GLU A 114 -11.22 3.99 -11.25
C GLU A 114 -12.06 5.02 -12.01
N SER A 115 -12.98 5.71 -11.33
CA SER A 115 -13.81 6.76 -11.95
C SER A 115 -13.02 8.02 -12.32
N GLU A 116 -11.94 8.32 -11.62
CA GLU A 116 -11.03 9.44 -11.88
C GLU A 116 -9.95 9.10 -12.94
N SER A 117 -9.83 7.83 -13.33
CA SER A 117 -8.82 7.37 -14.26
C SER A 117 -9.24 7.53 -15.71
N GLY A 118 -8.25 7.76 -16.59
CA GLY A 118 -8.43 7.75 -18.05
C GLY A 118 -7.67 6.62 -18.73
N GLN A 119 -7.39 6.78 -20.00
CA GLN A 119 -6.57 5.84 -20.75
C GLN A 119 -5.11 5.89 -20.29
N HIS A 120 -4.76 5.04 -19.32
CA HIS A 120 -3.44 4.98 -18.66
C HIS A 120 -3.05 6.29 -17.99
N THR A 121 -4.02 7.06 -17.50
CA THR A 121 -3.83 8.31 -16.77
C THR A 121 -4.53 8.25 -15.42
N LEU A 122 -3.90 8.75 -14.38
CA LEU A 122 -4.50 9.00 -13.07
C LEU A 122 -3.75 10.13 -12.38
N ARG A 123 -4.41 11.28 -12.24
CA ARG A 123 -3.90 12.38 -11.42
C ARG A 123 -4.14 12.05 -9.96
N ALA A 124 -3.22 11.29 -9.36
CA ALA A 124 -3.40 10.71 -8.03
C ALA A 124 -3.70 11.76 -6.95
N PHE A 125 -3.02 12.91 -6.95
CA PHE A 125 -3.27 13.98 -6.00
C PHE A 125 -4.68 14.59 -6.17
N GLU A 126 -5.11 14.86 -7.41
CA GLU A 126 -6.44 15.39 -7.66
C GLU A 126 -7.55 14.38 -7.32
N ALA A 127 -7.33 13.10 -7.63
CA ALA A 127 -8.26 12.03 -7.27
C ALA A 127 -8.41 11.91 -5.75
N PHE A 128 -7.28 11.97 -5.01
CA PHE A 128 -7.30 11.96 -3.55
C PHE A 128 -8.08 13.15 -2.98
N ARG A 129 -7.85 14.35 -3.50
CA ARG A 129 -8.57 15.56 -3.06
C ARG A 129 -10.09 15.50 -3.25
N ARG A 130 -10.58 14.61 -4.12
CA ARG A 130 -12.01 14.39 -4.36
C ARG A 130 -12.57 13.23 -3.55
N MET A 131 -11.77 12.65 -2.65
CA MET A 131 -12.19 11.54 -1.78
C MET A 131 -12.72 12.01 -0.42
N ASP A 132 -12.86 13.29 -0.15
CA ASP A 132 -13.20 13.82 1.17
C ASP A 132 -14.45 13.15 1.78
N GLU A 133 -15.53 12.98 1.00
CA GLU A 133 -16.74 12.29 1.49
C GLU A 133 -16.50 10.81 1.81
N ILE A 134 -15.58 10.15 1.07
CA ILE A 134 -15.20 8.75 1.31
C ILE A 134 -14.34 8.66 2.57
N LEU A 135 -13.37 9.56 2.72
CA LEU A 135 -12.45 9.57 3.86
C LEU A 135 -13.21 9.76 5.16
N ILE A 136 -14.16 10.72 5.21
CA ILE A 136 -14.95 10.96 6.40
C ILE A 136 -15.92 9.81 6.69
N ALA A 137 -16.60 9.26 5.68
CA ALA A 137 -17.50 8.13 5.87
C ALA A 137 -16.78 6.91 6.43
N ASN A 138 -15.56 6.66 5.93
CA ASN A 138 -14.72 5.56 6.40
C ASN A 138 -14.16 5.83 7.80
N PHE A 139 -13.81 7.08 8.11
CA PHE A 139 -13.41 7.48 9.46
C PHE A 139 -14.55 7.29 10.47
N MET A 140 -15.77 7.68 10.15
CA MET A 140 -16.93 7.46 11.03
C MET A 140 -17.12 5.98 11.34
N THR A 141 -17.04 5.11 10.32
CA THR A 141 -17.09 3.65 10.54
C THR A 141 -15.95 3.15 11.43
N PHE A 142 -14.73 3.65 11.20
CA PHE A 142 -13.56 3.32 12.04
C PHE A 142 -13.77 3.77 13.48
N GLN A 143 -14.24 5.00 13.71
CA GLN A 143 -14.45 5.57 15.04
C GLN A 143 -15.50 4.79 15.83
N GLU A 144 -16.62 4.42 15.19
CA GLU A 144 -17.65 3.55 15.81
C GLU A 144 -17.08 2.20 16.28
N ILE A 145 -16.13 1.62 15.54
CA ILE A 145 -15.48 0.36 15.91
C ILE A 145 -14.62 0.54 17.17
N VAL A 146 -13.72 1.54 17.18
CA VAL A 146 -12.80 1.74 18.32
C VAL A 146 -13.49 2.31 19.56
N GLU A 147 -14.72 2.80 19.45
CA GLU A 147 -15.58 3.16 20.59
C GLU A 147 -16.36 1.96 21.15
N SER A 148 -16.68 0.99 20.30
CA SER A 148 -17.47 -0.18 20.69
C SER A 148 -16.64 -1.41 21.04
N GLU A 149 -15.40 -1.47 20.59
CA GLU A 149 -14.47 -2.58 20.83
C GLU A 149 -13.10 -2.05 21.31
N ASP A 150 -12.55 -2.70 22.33
CA ASP A 150 -11.21 -2.38 22.83
C ASP A 150 -10.13 -2.98 21.91
N PHE A 151 -9.30 -2.13 21.33
CA PHE A 151 -8.08 -2.51 20.62
C PHE A 151 -6.87 -1.92 21.35
N ASP A 152 -5.84 -2.75 21.58
CA ASP A 152 -4.60 -2.31 22.17
C ASP A 152 -3.81 -1.44 21.18
N LEU A 153 -3.85 -1.78 19.90
CA LEU A 153 -3.14 -1.09 18.84
C LEU A 153 -3.95 -0.99 17.55
N VAL A 154 -3.98 0.20 16.98
CA VAL A 154 -4.39 0.46 15.60
C VAL A 154 -3.15 0.63 14.74
N VAL A 155 -3.01 -0.17 13.68
CA VAL A 155 -1.96 -0.03 12.67
C VAL A 155 -2.58 0.58 11.42
N ALA A 156 -2.27 1.85 11.15
CA ALA A 156 -2.87 2.66 10.08
C ALA A 156 -1.91 2.79 8.90
N ASP A 157 -2.03 1.94 7.87
CA ASP A 157 -1.20 2.02 6.66
C ASP A 157 -1.84 2.95 5.63
N ASN A 158 -1.24 4.13 5.47
CA ASN A 158 -1.76 5.20 4.61
C ASN A 158 -3.26 5.48 4.84
N ALA A 159 -3.74 5.30 6.07
CA ALA A 159 -5.11 5.54 6.48
C ALA A 159 -5.33 7.04 6.77
N TRP A 160 -5.16 7.88 5.74
CA TRP A 160 -5.15 9.34 5.83
C TRP A 160 -6.35 9.95 6.54
N GLY A 161 -7.54 9.35 6.40
CA GLY A 161 -8.73 9.82 7.11
C GLY A 161 -8.61 9.65 8.62
N VAL A 162 -8.09 8.52 9.11
CA VAL A 162 -7.87 8.28 10.54
C VAL A 162 -6.83 9.27 11.09
N ASP A 163 -5.69 9.39 10.42
CA ASP A 163 -4.61 10.28 10.83
C ASP A 163 -5.07 11.74 10.89
N GLN A 164 -5.73 12.22 9.83
CA GLN A 164 -6.20 13.60 9.74
C GLN A 164 -7.24 13.92 10.83
N TYR A 165 -8.30 13.12 10.94
CA TYR A 165 -9.39 13.46 11.86
C TYR A 165 -9.02 13.28 13.33
N TRP A 166 -8.13 12.34 13.67
CA TRP A 166 -7.61 12.25 15.02
C TRP A 166 -6.64 13.39 15.37
N HIS A 167 -5.92 13.96 14.40
CA HIS A 167 -5.13 15.18 14.64
C HIS A 167 -6.01 16.41 14.82
N GLU A 168 -7.11 16.52 14.09
CA GLU A 168 -8.09 17.59 14.26
C GLU A 168 -8.90 17.44 15.57
N HIS A 169 -9.09 16.19 16.03
CA HIS A 169 -9.89 15.82 17.20
C HIS A 169 -9.15 14.79 18.07
N PRO A 170 -8.08 15.19 18.79
CA PRO A 170 -7.27 14.26 19.60
C PRO A 170 -8.06 13.56 20.71
N GLU A 171 -9.15 14.18 21.18
CA GLU A 171 -10.06 13.62 22.18
C GLU A 171 -10.79 12.35 21.73
N LEU A 172 -10.88 12.11 20.42
CA LEU A 172 -11.49 10.91 19.85
C LEU A 172 -10.57 9.69 19.84
N LYS A 173 -9.27 9.85 20.09
CA LYS A 173 -8.33 8.74 20.12
C LYS A 173 -8.67 7.77 21.25
N ARG A 174 -8.82 6.48 20.95
CA ARG A 174 -9.18 5.42 21.92
C ARG A 174 -8.12 4.33 22.10
N SER A 175 -7.18 4.22 21.17
CA SER A 175 -6.17 3.15 21.15
C SER A 175 -4.80 3.71 20.83
N ALA A 176 -3.73 2.96 21.15
CA ALA A 176 -2.42 3.28 20.58
C ALA A 176 -2.48 3.24 19.05
N ILE A 177 -1.76 4.13 18.37
CA ILE A 177 -1.72 4.18 16.91
C ILE A 177 -0.29 4.15 16.38
N ALA A 178 -0.05 3.21 15.48
CA ALA A 178 1.13 3.15 14.63
C ALA A 178 0.77 3.60 13.22
N TRP A 179 1.37 4.71 12.77
CA TRP A 179 1.23 5.21 11.42
C TRP A 179 2.27 4.60 10.49
N LEU A 180 1.83 3.90 9.46
CA LEU A 180 2.69 3.31 8.44
C LEU A 180 2.54 4.06 7.12
N SER A 181 3.65 4.39 6.47
CA SER A 181 3.61 5.02 5.15
C SER A 181 4.85 4.70 4.33
N ASP A 182 4.70 4.69 3.00
CA ASP A 182 5.78 4.58 2.02
C ASP A 182 6.07 5.91 1.30
N CYS A 183 5.34 6.96 1.68
CA CYS A 183 5.60 8.34 1.26
C CYS A 183 5.40 9.30 2.43
N VAL A 184 6.22 10.33 2.51
CA VAL A 184 6.16 11.31 3.61
C VAL A 184 5.25 12.50 3.34
N GLY A 185 4.80 12.69 2.11
CA GLY A 185 3.93 13.78 1.71
C GLY A 185 3.66 13.78 0.21
N TRP A 186 2.98 14.81 -0.26
CA TRP A 186 2.58 14.96 -1.65
C TRP A 186 3.64 15.67 -2.48
N MET A 187 3.86 15.19 -3.69
CA MET A 187 4.77 15.83 -4.64
C MET A 187 3.99 16.25 -5.88
N PRO A 188 4.13 17.54 -6.31
CA PRO A 188 3.48 17.99 -7.53
C PRO A 188 4.13 17.36 -8.76
N MET A 189 3.33 16.96 -9.73
CA MET A 189 3.86 16.52 -11.02
C MET A 189 4.45 17.72 -11.78
N PRO A 190 5.67 17.60 -12.36
CA PRO A 190 6.32 18.71 -13.05
C PRO A 190 5.46 19.38 -14.13
N GLN A 191 4.64 18.59 -14.83
CA GLN A 191 3.75 19.06 -15.89
C GLN A 191 2.40 19.58 -15.41
N ALA A 192 2.06 19.44 -14.13
CA ALA A 192 0.76 19.88 -13.58
C ALA A 192 0.71 21.38 -13.25
N GLY A 193 1.86 22.05 -13.26
CA GLY A 193 1.98 23.50 -13.17
C GLY A 193 1.84 24.06 -11.75
N LYS A 194 1.80 25.40 -11.67
CA LYS A 194 1.85 26.15 -10.40
C LYS A 194 0.68 25.86 -9.46
N LYS A 195 -0.50 25.56 -10.02
CA LYS A 195 -1.69 25.31 -9.20
C LYS A 195 -1.54 24.04 -8.37
N GLU A 196 -1.09 22.95 -8.97
CA GLU A 196 -0.86 21.70 -8.23
C GLU A 196 0.27 21.85 -7.23
N ALA A 197 1.36 22.55 -7.59
CA ALA A 197 2.46 22.82 -6.68
C ALA A 197 2.02 23.63 -5.44
N LEU A 198 1.11 24.61 -5.60
CA LEU A 198 0.54 25.34 -4.46
C LEU A 198 -0.34 24.44 -3.60
N LEU A 199 -1.21 23.65 -4.21
CA LEU A 199 -2.14 22.80 -3.49
C LEU A 199 -1.41 21.67 -2.74
N THR A 200 -0.42 21.03 -3.35
CA THR A 200 0.39 20.01 -2.65
C THR A 200 1.17 20.61 -1.49
N ARG A 201 1.71 21.83 -1.67
CA ARG A 201 2.35 22.57 -0.58
C ARG A 201 1.39 22.78 0.59
N ASP A 202 0.17 23.23 0.33
CA ASP A 202 -0.81 23.52 1.40
C ASP A 202 -1.23 22.24 2.13
N TYR A 203 -1.39 21.11 1.41
CA TYR A 203 -1.65 19.81 2.03
C TYR A 203 -0.47 19.31 2.89
N ASN A 204 0.76 19.52 2.42
CA ASN A 204 1.94 19.16 3.19
C ASN A 204 2.10 20.06 4.43
N ALA A 205 1.83 21.36 4.30
CA ALA A 205 1.88 22.29 5.43
C ALA A 205 0.92 21.86 6.53
N GLU A 206 -0.32 21.53 6.19
CA GLU A 206 -1.32 21.08 7.16
C GLU A 206 -0.94 19.74 7.80
N MET A 207 -0.41 18.77 7.04
CA MET A 207 0.11 17.53 7.60
C MET A 207 1.24 17.80 8.61
N ILE A 208 2.18 18.68 8.29
CA ILE A 208 3.29 19.07 9.18
C ILE A 208 2.74 19.72 10.44
N ASP A 209 1.85 20.71 10.29
CA ASP A 209 1.22 21.42 11.41
C ASP A 209 0.47 20.45 12.35
N HIS A 210 -0.24 19.45 11.80
CA HIS A 210 -0.92 18.42 12.58
C HIS A 210 0.04 17.60 13.43
N VAL A 211 1.13 17.11 12.82
CA VAL A 211 2.14 16.28 13.52
C VAL A 211 2.89 17.08 14.57
N GLU A 212 3.20 18.36 14.30
CA GLU A 212 3.94 19.22 15.22
C GLU A 212 3.04 19.74 16.37
N ALA A 213 1.76 20.00 16.11
CA ALA A 213 0.80 20.42 17.14
C ALA A 213 0.45 19.27 18.11
N ASN A 214 0.38 18.04 17.64
CA ASN A 214 0.00 16.88 18.43
C ASN A 214 1.03 15.73 18.29
N PRO A 215 2.27 15.91 18.76
CA PRO A 215 3.36 14.95 18.50
C PRO A 215 3.17 13.59 19.18
N SER A 216 2.31 13.51 20.20
CA SER A 216 1.96 12.26 20.90
C SER A 216 0.74 11.53 20.32
N LEU A 217 0.12 12.08 19.27
CA LEU A 217 -1.06 11.42 18.70
C LEU A 217 -0.66 10.09 18.05
N ARG A 218 0.38 10.09 17.23
CA ARG A 218 0.99 8.87 16.71
C ARG A 218 1.94 8.32 17.76
N ASP A 219 1.64 7.16 18.34
CA ASP A 219 2.53 6.50 19.30
C ASP A 219 3.82 6.01 18.60
N CYS A 220 3.73 5.67 17.31
CA CYS A 220 4.90 5.57 16.44
C CYS A 220 4.54 5.91 14.98
N SER A 221 5.56 6.36 14.24
CA SER A 221 5.47 6.52 12.78
C SER A 221 6.56 5.68 12.12
N ILE A 222 6.18 4.84 11.17
CA ILE A 222 7.08 3.92 10.46
C ILE A 222 7.09 4.28 8.97
N PHE A 223 8.29 4.61 8.45
CA PHE A 223 8.49 4.72 7.02
C PHE A 223 8.90 3.36 6.44
N LEU A 224 8.09 2.85 5.51
CA LEU A 224 8.28 1.55 4.86
C LEU A 224 9.29 1.67 3.72
N GLY A 225 10.54 1.85 4.09
CA GLY A 225 11.67 2.11 3.23
C GLY A 225 12.88 2.58 4.02
N ASN A 226 13.90 3.03 3.30
CA ASN A 226 15.13 3.61 3.84
C ASN A 226 15.10 5.15 3.74
N PRO A 227 15.90 5.90 4.51
CA PRO A 227 15.98 7.37 4.37
C PRO A 227 16.30 7.82 2.93
N ARG A 228 17.15 7.08 2.22
CA ARG A 228 17.53 7.36 0.82
C ARG A 228 16.39 7.17 -0.20
N ASP A 229 15.29 6.51 0.20
CA ASP A 229 14.13 6.28 -0.66
C ASP A 229 13.22 7.52 -0.76
N ILE A 230 13.45 8.51 0.11
CA ILE A 230 12.76 9.80 0.06
C ILE A 230 13.46 10.67 -0.98
N PRO A 231 12.77 11.12 -2.05
CA PRO A 231 13.36 12.03 -3.03
C PRO A 231 13.85 13.32 -2.37
N PRO A 232 14.98 13.88 -2.80
CA PRO A 232 15.49 15.13 -2.26
C PRO A 232 14.55 16.30 -2.57
N GLY A 233 14.47 17.24 -1.64
CA GLY A 233 13.68 18.47 -1.77
C GLY A 233 12.79 18.76 -0.59
N SER A 234 12.22 19.96 -0.57
CA SER A 234 11.28 20.38 0.47
C SER A 234 9.85 19.94 0.13
N PHE A 235 8.99 19.92 1.14
CA PHE A 235 7.54 19.71 0.98
C PHE A 235 6.84 20.81 0.16
N GLY A 236 7.55 21.85 -0.21
CA GLY A 236 7.07 23.00 -0.96
C GLY A 236 7.77 24.30 -0.50
N ALA A 237 7.48 25.40 -1.19
CA ALA A 237 8.11 26.68 -0.87
C ALA A 237 7.86 27.10 0.59
N GLY A 238 8.95 27.35 1.33
CA GLY A 238 8.89 27.75 2.73
C GLY A 238 8.61 26.62 3.73
N LEU A 239 8.54 25.35 3.28
CA LEU A 239 8.39 24.17 4.13
C LEU A 239 9.74 23.43 4.32
N PRO A 240 9.85 22.59 5.34
CA PRO A 240 11.05 21.81 5.62
C PRO A 240 11.51 20.93 4.45
N ASP A 241 12.78 20.51 4.47
CA ASP A 241 13.28 19.41 3.64
C ASP A 241 12.60 18.10 4.07
N ALA A 242 12.08 17.34 3.10
CA ALA A 242 11.27 16.16 3.35
C ALA A 242 12.07 15.02 4.02
N SER A 243 13.34 14.84 3.63
CA SER A 243 14.19 13.80 4.20
C SER A 243 14.63 14.15 5.63
N ALA A 244 14.98 15.42 5.86
CA ALA A 244 15.36 15.90 7.19
C ALA A 244 14.16 15.83 8.18
N TRP A 245 12.98 16.24 7.75
CA TRP A 245 11.76 16.15 8.55
C TRP A 245 11.38 14.68 8.84
N ALA A 246 11.40 13.83 7.82
CA ALA A 246 11.10 12.41 8.00
C ALA A 246 12.07 11.71 8.97
N SER A 247 13.37 12.09 8.95
CA SER A 247 14.36 11.54 9.87
C SER A 247 14.10 11.89 11.34
N GLN A 248 13.32 12.92 11.61
CA GLN A 248 12.93 13.32 12.98
C GLN A 248 11.63 12.65 13.43
N HIS A 249 10.73 12.33 12.49
CA HIS A 249 9.37 11.90 12.80
C HIS A 249 9.08 10.42 12.49
N PHE A 250 9.98 9.71 11.79
CA PHE A 250 9.76 8.32 11.37
C PHE A 250 10.91 7.40 11.78
N GLN A 251 10.55 6.16 12.09
CA GLN A 251 11.46 5.03 12.15
C GLN A 251 11.49 4.33 10.78
N PHE A 252 12.68 3.98 10.29
CA PHE A 252 12.86 3.39 8.96
C PHE A 252 13.05 1.88 9.06
N THR A 253 12.26 1.12 8.34
CA THR A 253 12.28 -0.35 8.42
C THR A 253 12.88 -1.04 7.20
N GLY A 254 13.16 -0.31 6.11
CA GLY A 254 13.27 -0.93 4.81
C GLY A 254 11.91 -1.37 4.28
N TYR A 255 11.87 -1.98 3.10
CA TYR A 255 10.60 -2.37 2.49
C TYR A 255 10.13 -3.72 3.03
N PRO A 256 8.90 -3.82 3.63
CA PRO A 256 8.38 -5.09 4.10
C PRO A 256 8.01 -6.02 2.94
N MET A 257 8.56 -7.22 2.96
CA MET A 257 8.29 -8.28 1.98
C MET A 257 8.00 -9.59 2.69
N SER A 258 7.26 -10.47 2.02
CA SER A 258 7.11 -11.84 2.49
C SER A 258 8.43 -12.61 2.32
N ASN A 259 8.92 -13.23 3.38
CA ASN A 259 10.09 -14.11 3.33
C ASN A 259 9.80 -15.45 2.61
N ALA A 260 8.53 -15.74 2.32
CA ALA A 260 8.13 -16.96 1.61
C ALA A 260 8.71 -17.07 0.18
N ASN A 261 9.27 -15.98 -0.36
CA ASN A 261 9.79 -15.89 -1.72
C ASN A 261 11.30 -16.15 -1.84
N VAL A 262 11.96 -16.61 -0.79
CA VAL A 262 13.40 -16.92 -0.76
C VAL A 262 13.67 -18.34 -1.30
N GLY A 263 12.67 -18.98 -1.95
CA GLY A 263 12.84 -20.27 -2.62
C GLY A 263 13.78 -20.17 -3.83
N GLU A 264 14.52 -21.23 -4.08
CA GLU A 264 15.25 -21.38 -5.33
C GLU A 264 14.29 -21.20 -6.51
N LYS A 265 14.62 -20.34 -7.48
CA LYS A 265 13.77 -20.02 -8.64
C LYS A 265 13.24 -21.30 -9.32
N THR A 266 14.07 -22.32 -9.40
CA THR A 266 13.71 -23.66 -9.96
C THR A 266 12.55 -24.31 -9.19
N LEU A 267 12.56 -24.25 -7.85
CA LEU A 267 11.49 -24.83 -7.04
C LEU A 267 10.17 -24.07 -7.24
N LEU A 268 10.23 -22.74 -7.33
CA LEU A 268 9.06 -21.91 -7.61
C LEU A 268 8.50 -22.20 -9.01
N ARG A 269 9.36 -22.32 -10.03
CA ARG A 269 8.94 -22.67 -11.40
C ARG A 269 8.20 -24.01 -11.43
N ASN A 270 8.75 -25.03 -10.77
CA ASN A 270 8.11 -26.35 -10.68
C ASN A 270 6.75 -26.29 -10.00
N SER A 271 6.63 -25.58 -8.87
CA SER A 271 5.36 -25.42 -8.14
C SER A 271 4.29 -24.66 -8.95
N LEU A 272 4.71 -23.74 -9.80
CA LEU A 272 3.85 -22.93 -10.67
C LEU A 272 3.61 -23.56 -12.04
N GLN A 273 4.17 -24.76 -12.29
CA GLN A 273 4.07 -25.50 -13.57
C GLN A 273 4.63 -24.69 -14.75
N TYR A 274 5.79 -24.04 -14.54
CA TYR A 274 6.58 -23.45 -15.60
C TYR A 274 7.59 -24.47 -16.11
N GLU A 275 7.53 -24.74 -17.41
CA GLU A 275 8.38 -25.76 -18.02
C GLU A 275 9.84 -25.28 -18.20
N ASP A 276 10.76 -26.24 -18.19
CA ASP A 276 12.15 -25.98 -18.53
C ASP A 276 12.26 -25.53 -20.00
N GLY A 277 13.01 -24.44 -20.24
CA GLY A 277 13.18 -23.88 -21.57
C GLY A 277 12.11 -22.87 -21.98
N GLU A 278 11.00 -22.71 -21.23
CA GLU A 278 10.09 -21.58 -21.43
C GLU A 278 10.70 -20.25 -20.96
N VAL A 279 10.49 -19.20 -21.75
CA VAL A 279 10.69 -17.82 -21.32
C VAL A 279 9.37 -17.29 -20.82
N VAL A 280 9.22 -17.26 -19.50
CA VAL A 280 7.95 -16.83 -18.85
C VAL A 280 7.92 -15.33 -18.68
N CYS A 281 6.94 -14.69 -19.31
CA CYS A 281 6.62 -13.27 -19.16
C CYS A 281 5.35 -13.08 -18.32
N VAL A 282 5.47 -12.42 -17.17
CA VAL A 282 4.33 -12.06 -16.32
C VAL A 282 3.94 -10.60 -16.58
N VAL A 283 2.66 -10.37 -16.87
CA VAL A 283 2.07 -9.03 -16.99
C VAL A 283 1.19 -8.75 -15.78
N ALA A 284 1.47 -7.70 -15.02
CA ALA A 284 0.70 -7.37 -13.82
C ALA A 284 0.41 -5.87 -13.72
N VAL A 285 -0.88 -5.51 -13.54
CA VAL A 285 -1.35 -4.12 -13.57
C VAL A 285 -1.96 -3.63 -12.25
N GLY A 286 -1.79 -4.39 -11.18
CA GLY A 286 -2.28 -4.02 -9.85
C GLY A 286 -3.69 -4.51 -9.55
N GLY A 287 -4.31 -3.96 -8.48
CA GLY A 287 -5.58 -4.41 -7.94
C GLY A 287 -6.82 -3.71 -8.51
N THR A 288 -6.66 -2.58 -9.20
CA THR A 288 -7.75 -1.75 -9.76
C THR A 288 -7.94 -2.00 -11.26
N ALA A 289 -9.07 -1.54 -11.81
CA ALA A 289 -9.35 -1.64 -13.25
C ALA A 289 -8.56 -0.65 -14.13
N VAL A 290 -7.79 0.26 -13.53
CA VAL A 290 -7.02 1.32 -14.22
C VAL A 290 -6.00 0.75 -15.23
N GLY A 291 -5.50 -0.46 -15.01
CA GLY A 291 -4.48 -1.11 -15.85
C GLY A 291 -4.98 -1.71 -17.18
N ALA A 292 -6.28 -1.68 -17.47
CA ALA A 292 -6.85 -2.34 -18.65
C ALA A 292 -6.23 -1.89 -19.98
N SER A 293 -5.93 -0.59 -20.12
CA SER A 293 -5.31 -0.02 -21.31
C SER A 293 -3.89 -0.55 -21.53
N LEU A 294 -3.11 -0.73 -20.46
CA LEU A 294 -1.77 -1.30 -20.54
C LEU A 294 -1.81 -2.76 -20.98
N ILE A 295 -2.72 -3.55 -20.42
CA ILE A 295 -2.90 -4.96 -20.85
C ILE A 295 -3.15 -5.01 -22.36
N ARG A 296 -4.10 -4.22 -22.91
CA ARG A 296 -4.38 -4.21 -24.36
C ARG A 296 -3.15 -3.85 -25.18
N LYS A 297 -2.37 -2.85 -24.74
CA LYS A 297 -1.13 -2.45 -25.42
C LYS A 297 -0.09 -3.57 -25.43
N ILE A 298 0.09 -4.28 -24.33
CA ILE A 298 1.02 -5.41 -24.24
C ILE A 298 0.54 -6.59 -25.07
N LEU A 299 -0.76 -6.91 -25.05
CA LEU A 299 -1.33 -7.96 -25.89
C LEU A 299 -1.13 -7.69 -27.39
N ALA A 300 -1.23 -6.42 -27.81
CA ALA A 300 -0.93 -6.03 -29.19
C ALA A 300 0.55 -6.22 -29.57
N ALA A 301 1.47 -6.22 -28.62
CA ALA A 301 2.89 -6.48 -28.86
C ALA A 301 3.23 -8.00 -28.87
N TYR A 302 2.35 -8.86 -28.33
CA TYR A 302 2.61 -10.28 -28.16
C TYR A 302 2.95 -11.02 -29.47
N PRO A 303 2.28 -10.82 -30.62
CA PRO A 303 2.63 -11.53 -31.85
C PRO A 303 4.10 -11.30 -32.27
N ILE A 304 4.57 -10.05 -32.18
CA ILE A 304 5.96 -9.69 -32.48
C ILE A 304 6.91 -10.30 -31.44
N ALA A 305 6.53 -10.27 -30.15
CA ALA A 305 7.31 -10.86 -29.08
C ALA A 305 7.46 -12.38 -29.25
N LYS A 306 6.37 -13.08 -29.62
CA LYS A 306 6.37 -14.54 -29.85
C LYS A 306 7.19 -14.95 -31.06
N GLU A 307 7.22 -14.12 -32.11
CA GLU A 307 8.10 -14.35 -33.27
C GLU A 307 9.60 -14.25 -32.87
N LYS A 308 9.94 -13.24 -32.04
CA LYS A 308 11.34 -13.01 -31.63
C LYS A 308 11.79 -13.93 -30.50
N ILE A 309 10.84 -14.42 -29.69
CA ILE A 309 11.08 -15.32 -28.55
C ILE A 309 10.15 -16.54 -28.72
N PRO A 310 10.53 -17.56 -29.53
CA PRO A 310 9.66 -18.69 -29.80
C PRO A 310 9.23 -19.47 -28.56
N ALA A 311 10.07 -19.51 -27.50
CA ALA A 311 9.78 -20.13 -26.20
C ALA A 311 8.92 -19.24 -25.26
N LEU A 312 8.45 -18.06 -25.71
CA LEU A 312 7.70 -17.14 -24.85
C LEU A 312 6.37 -17.75 -24.39
N ARG A 313 6.15 -17.77 -23.09
CA ARG A 313 4.86 -18.00 -22.44
C ARG A 313 4.44 -16.71 -21.72
N MET A 314 3.36 -16.09 -22.13
CA MET A 314 2.87 -14.85 -21.50
C MET A 314 1.66 -15.14 -20.65
N ILE A 315 1.72 -14.68 -19.38
CA ILE A 315 0.66 -14.82 -18.39
C ILE A 315 0.26 -13.43 -17.90
N VAL A 316 -0.98 -13.04 -18.20
CA VAL A 316 -1.55 -11.75 -17.77
C VAL A 316 -2.29 -11.94 -16.45
N MET A 317 -1.86 -11.23 -15.43
CA MET A 317 -2.52 -11.10 -14.13
C MET A 317 -3.34 -9.81 -14.14
N ALA A 318 -4.59 -9.91 -14.60
CA ALA A 318 -5.44 -8.72 -14.82
C ALA A 318 -5.86 -8.00 -13.52
N GLY A 319 -5.78 -8.73 -12.40
CA GLY A 319 -6.25 -8.23 -11.11
C GLY A 319 -7.73 -8.54 -10.84
N PRO A 320 -8.18 -8.39 -9.59
CA PRO A 320 -9.51 -8.86 -9.16
C PRO A 320 -10.68 -8.05 -9.71
N ARG A 321 -10.43 -6.84 -10.21
CA ARG A 321 -11.48 -5.93 -10.71
C ARG A 321 -11.60 -5.91 -12.25
N LEU A 322 -10.77 -6.70 -12.96
CA LEU A 322 -10.86 -6.88 -14.41
C LEU A 322 -11.21 -8.33 -14.74
N SER A 323 -12.20 -8.51 -15.58
CA SER A 323 -12.54 -9.84 -16.10
C SER A 323 -11.60 -10.24 -17.24
N PRO A 324 -10.97 -11.42 -17.22
CA PRO A 324 -10.21 -11.92 -18.36
C PRO A 324 -10.99 -11.92 -19.68
N LYS A 325 -12.31 -12.06 -19.60
CA LYS A 325 -13.21 -12.05 -20.78
C LYS A 325 -13.30 -10.69 -21.50
N THR A 326 -12.79 -9.62 -20.89
CA THR A 326 -12.78 -8.28 -21.51
C THR A 326 -11.61 -8.06 -22.46
N PHE A 327 -10.73 -9.05 -22.60
CA PHE A 327 -9.55 -8.97 -23.45
C PHE A 327 -9.59 -9.99 -24.59
N ASP A 328 -9.30 -9.52 -25.79
CA ASP A 328 -9.07 -10.40 -26.94
C ASP A 328 -7.67 -11.01 -26.83
N LEU A 329 -7.61 -12.25 -26.34
CA LEU A 329 -6.35 -12.92 -26.05
C LEU A 329 -5.77 -13.55 -27.32
N PRO A 330 -4.53 -13.22 -27.71
CA PRO A 330 -3.81 -13.97 -28.75
C PRO A 330 -3.63 -15.44 -28.34
N LYS A 331 -3.57 -16.32 -29.33
CA LYS A 331 -3.32 -17.76 -29.09
C LYS A 331 -2.00 -17.97 -28.33
N GLY A 332 -2.03 -18.65 -27.20
CA GLY A 332 -0.86 -18.92 -26.36
C GLY A 332 -0.64 -17.91 -25.22
N VAL A 333 -1.53 -16.94 -25.06
CA VAL A 333 -1.56 -16.06 -23.88
C VAL A 333 -2.57 -16.58 -22.86
N GLU A 334 -2.14 -16.72 -21.60
CA GLU A 334 -3.03 -16.96 -20.48
C GLU A 334 -3.44 -15.62 -19.85
N CYS A 335 -4.71 -15.52 -19.40
CA CYS A 335 -5.15 -14.39 -18.59
C CYS A 335 -5.88 -14.89 -17.35
N ARG A 336 -5.38 -14.46 -16.18
CA ARG A 336 -5.94 -14.78 -14.87
C ARG A 336 -6.47 -13.49 -14.23
N ALA A 337 -7.58 -13.58 -13.51
CA ALA A 337 -8.13 -12.44 -12.77
C ALA A 337 -7.29 -12.18 -11.52
N PHE A 338 -7.68 -12.74 -10.40
CA PHE A 338 -6.97 -12.60 -9.12
C PHE A 338 -6.02 -13.78 -8.88
N VAL A 339 -4.78 -13.47 -8.51
CA VAL A 339 -3.76 -14.44 -8.17
C VAL A 339 -3.19 -14.06 -6.80
N PRO A 340 -3.50 -14.81 -5.72
CA PRO A 340 -3.08 -14.45 -4.36
C PRO A 340 -1.56 -14.50 -4.16
N ASN A 341 -0.87 -15.40 -4.84
CA ASN A 341 0.59 -15.59 -4.79
C ASN A 341 1.32 -14.93 -5.95
N LEU A 342 0.90 -13.73 -6.35
CA LEU A 342 1.52 -12.98 -7.46
C LEU A 342 3.04 -12.82 -7.28
N ASP A 343 3.49 -12.56 -6.06
CA ASP A 343 4.90 -12.45 -5.68
C ASP A 343 5.75 -13.67 -6.09
N GLN A 344 5.22 -14.89 -5.93
CA GLN A 344 5.89 -16.11 -6.39
C GLN A 344 6.02 -16.16 -7.91
N HIS A 345 4.97 -15.76 -8.64
CA HIS A 345 5.00 -15.66 -10.09
C HIS A 345 6.03 -14.62 -10.57
N LEU A 346 6.11 -13.48 -9.88
CA LEU A 346 7.10 -12.42 -10.18
C LEU A 346 8.54 -12.91 -9.92
N ALA A 347 8.75 -13.68 -8.87
CA ALA A 347 10.07 -14.27 -8.57
C ALA A 347 10.48 -15.39 -9.53
N ALA A 348 9.50 -16.15 -10.06
CA ALA A 348 9.74 -17.30 -10.92
C ALA A 348 9.84 -16.96 -12.42
N CYS A 349 9.33 -15.78 -12.85
CA CYS A 349 9.35 -15.41 -14.26
C CYS A 349 10.73 -14.94 -14.75
N ASP A 350 10.89 -14.86 -16.06
CA ASP A 350 12.13 -14.41 -16.69
C ASP A 350 12.10 -12.92 -17.00
N ILE A 351 10.91 -12.38 -17.21
CA ILE A 351 10.67 -10.96 -17.38
C ILE A 351 9.25 -10.59 -16.92
N ALA A 352 9.10 -9.39 -16.36
CA ALA A 352 7.77 -8.86 -16.03
C ALA A 352 7.49 -7.54 -16.76
N LEU A 353 6.22 -7.33 -17.13
CA LEU A 353 5.73 -6.06 -17.65
C LEU A 353 4.65 -5.55 -16.68
N VAL A 354 4.91 -4.42 -16.02
CA VAL A 354 4.08 -3.97 -14.90
C VAL A 354 3.70 -2.49 -15.01
N GLN A 355 2.63 -2.11 -14.32
CA GLN A 355 2.18 -0.71 -14.31
C GLN A 355 3.14 0.22 -13.56
N GLY A 356 3.91 -0.29 -12.59
CA GLY A 356 4.90 0.49 -11.87
C GLY A 356 4.48 0.95 -10.47
N GLY A 357 3.52 0.27 -9.84
CA GLY A 357 3.25 0.46 -8.40
C GLY A 357 4.41 0.00 -7.54
N LEU A 358 4.64 0.69 -6.42
CA LEU A 358 5.81 0.50 -5.57
C LEU A 358 6.01 -0.96 -5.13
N ALA A 359 4.97 -1.60 -4.62
CA ALA A 359 5.07 -2.97 -4.10
C ALA A 359 5.57 -3.96 -5.15
N THR A 360 4.95 -3.97 -6.33
CA THR A 360 5.30 -4.89 -7.41
C THR A 360 6.72 -4.65 -7.93
N THR A 361 7.13 -3.38 -8.05
CA THR A 361 8.48 -3.05 -8.51
C THR A 361 9.55 -3.43 -7.48
N MET A 362 9.27 -3.29 -6.18
CA MET A 362 10.19 -3.71 -5.12
C MET A 362 10.28 -5.24 -5.01
N GLU A 363 9.17 -5.96 -5.17
CA GLU A 363 9.16 -7.44 -5.21
C GLU A 363 10.01 -7.97 -6.36
N LEU A 364 9.86 -7.39 -7.57
CA LEU A 364 10.68 -7.73 -8.74
C LEU A 364 12.17 -7.41 -8.53
N THR A 365 12.45 -6.25 -7.93
CA THR A 365 13.81 -5.83 -7.60
C THR A 365 14.47 -6.81 -6.63
N ALA A 366 13.77 -7.19 -5.57
CA ALA A 366 14.24 -8.14 -4.57
C ALA A 366 14.45 -9.56 -5.13
N ALA A 367 13.61 -9.96 -6.09
CA ALA A 367 13.76 -11.23 -6.80
C ALA A 367 14.89 -11.22 -7.83
N GLY A 368 15.42 -10.04 -8.19
CA GLY A 368 16.39 -9.89 -9.29
C GLY A 368 15.77 -10.15 -10.66
N THR A 369 14.45 -10.10 -10.78
CA THR A 369 13.73 -10.36 -12.03
C THR A 369 13.78 -9.10 -12.92
N PRO A 370 14.20 -9.21 -14.19
CA PRO A 370 14.12 -8.10 -15.15
C PRO A 370 12.69 -7.64 -15.37
N PHE A 371 12.47 -6.32 -15.50
CA PHE A 371 11.12 -5.82 -15.75
C PHE A 371 11.07 -4.49 -16.50
N LEU A 372 10.01 -4.33 -17.27
CA LEU A 372 9.57 -3.05 -17.81
C LEU A 372 8.42 -2.52 -16.97
N TYR A 373 8.45 -1.24 -16.62
CA TYR A 373 7.34 -0.63 -15.91
C TYR A 373 6.81 0.61 -16.64
N PHE A 374 5.48 0.74 -16.64
CA PHE A 374 4.72 1.75 -17.37
C PHE A 374 3.94 2.61 -16.38
N PRO A 375 4.54 3.69 -15.84
CA PRO A 375 3.85 4.55 -14.87
C PRO A 375 2.59 5.18 -15.48
N LEU A 376 1.54 5.28 -14.68
CA LEU A 376 0.34 6.06 -15.04
C LEU A 376 0.72 7.54 -15.18
N GLU A 377 0.28 8.17 -16.24
CA GLU A 377 0.47 9.60 -16.42
C GLU A 377 -0.25 10.38 -15.30
N GLY A 378 0.46 11.32 -14.67
CA GLY A 378 -0.06 12.12 -13.56
C GLY A 378 0.00 11.46 -12.17
N HIS A 379 0.50 10.24 -12.06
CA HIS A 379 0.64 9.55 -10.78
C HIS A 379 2.01 9.84 -10.15
N PHE A 380 2.08 10.68 -9.12
CA PHE A 380 3.34 11.14 -8.54
C PHE A 380 4.18 9.99 -7.97
N GLU A 381 3.58 9.04 -7.24
CA GLU A 381 4.30 7.87 -6.73
C GLU A 381 5.02 7.12 -7.84
N GLN A 382 4.30 6.75 -8.92
CA GLN A 382 4.85 5.93 -10.00
C GLN A 382 5.84 6.69 -10.88
N ASN A 383 5.78 8.02 -10.93
CA ASN A 383 6.66 8.83 -11.77
C ASN A 383 7.84 9.46 -11.02
N LEU A 384 7.72 9.69 -9.72
CA LEU A 384 8.73 10.37 -8.90
C LEU A 384 9.34 9.44 -7.85
N LEU A 385 8.51 8.80 -7.00
CA LEU A 385 9.01 7.98 -5.89
C LEU A 385 9.59 6.64 -6.38
N VAL A 386 8.85 5.89 -7.18
CA VAL A 386 9.29 4.59 -7.70
C VAL A 386 10.58 4.70 -8.52
N PRO A 387 10.71 5.60 -9.52
CA PRO A 387 11.96 5.74 -10.27
C PRO A 387 13.12 6.20 -9.40
N HIS A 388 12.87 7.05 -8.38
CA HIS A 388 13.91 7.46 -7.44
C HIS A 388 14.45 6.25 -6.67
N ARG A 389 13.55 5.42 -6.11
CA ARG A 389 13.91 4.22 -5.36
C ARG A 389 14.61 3.17 -6.24
N LEU A 390 14.10 2.87 -7.43
CA LEU A 390 14.66 1.88 -8.35
C LEU A 390 16.07 2.24 -8.84
N ARG A 391 16.42 3.53 -8.95
CA ARG A 391 17.78 3.95 -9.29
C ARG A 391 18.83 3.45 -8.29
N HIS A 392 18.51 3.38 -7.00
CA HIS A 392 19.42 2.87 -5.97
C HIS A 392 19.75 1.38 -6.15
N TYR A 393 18.85 0.64 -6.79
CA TYR A 393 19.02 -0.79 -7.03
C TYR A 393 19.43 -1.13 -8.47
N SER A 394 19.55 -0.13 -9.34
CA SER A 394 19.79 -0.32 -10.79
C SER A 394 18.78 -1.28 -11.43
N ALA A 395 17.52 -1.25 -10.96
CA ALA A 395 16.47 -2.19 -11.33
C ALA A 395 15.39 -1.56 -12.22
N GLY A 396 14.81 -2.38 -13.09
CA GLY A 396 13.68 -2.04 -13.93
C GLY A 396 13.95 -1.00 -14.99
N ARG A 397 13.21 -1.06 -16.09
CA ARG A 397 13.27 -0.10 -17.19
C ARG A 397 11.97 0.66 -17.29
N LYS A 398 11.99 1.97 -17.17
CA LYS A 398 10.84 2.85 -17.37
C LYS A 398 10.47 2.92 -18.83
N MET A 399 9.20 2.71 -19.13
CA MET A 399 8.58 2.90 -20.44
C MET A 399 7.47 3.95 -20.34
N LEU A 400 7.41 4.90 -21.28
CA LEU A 400 6.32 5.86 -21.33
C LEU A 400 5.18 5.29 -22.18
N TYR A 401 3.99 5.15 -21.57
CA TYR A 401 2.84 4.52 -22.25
C TYR A 401 2.51 5.19 -23.58
N GLY A 402 2.46 6.52 -23.64
CA GLY A 402 2.13 7.29 -24.84
C GLY A 402 3.15 7.11 -25.99
N GLU A 403 4.42 6.87 -25.65
CA GLU A 403 5.51 6.72 -26.62
C GLU A 403 5.81 5.26 -27.00
N SER A 404 5.26 4.31 -26.24
CA SER A 404 5.54 2.88 -26.44
C SER A 404 4.72 2.31 -27.58
N THR A 405 5.40 1.75 -28.57
CA THR A 405 4.85 0.93 -29.65
C THR A 405 5.06 -0.55 -29.37
N SER A 406 4.35 -1.44 -30.08
CA SER A 406 4.58 -2.88 -29.99
C SER A 406 6.05 -3.25 -30.24
N GLN A 407 6.66 -2.61 -31.23
CA GLN A 407 8.08 -2.83 -31.58
C GLN A 407 9.02 -2.39 -30.46
N SER A 408 8.83 -1.19 -29.88
CA SER A 408 9.69 -0.68 -28.81
C SER A 408 9.55 -1.49 -27.52
N ILE A 409 8.35 -2.00 -27.21
CA ILE A 409 8.13 -2.91 -26.09
C ILE A 409 8.94 -4.18 -26.27
N VAL A 410 8.83 -4.82 -27.46
CA VAL A 410 9.57 -6.07 -27.74
C VAL A 410 11.07 -5.86 -27.72
N SER A 411 11.58 -4.76 -28.33
CA SER A 411 13.01 -4.43 -28.27
C SER A 411 13.49 -4.28 -26.82
N ALA A 412 12.75 -3.56 -26.00
CA ALA A 412 13.07 -3.41 -24.56
C ALA A 412 13.02 -4.75 -23.81
N MET A 413 12.07 -5.65 -24.12
CA MET A 413 12.03 -7.00 -23.54
C MET A 413 13.29 -7.80 -23.86
N LEU A 414 13.73 -7.79 -25.13
CA LEU A 414 14.93 -8.51 -25.57
C LEU A 414 16.21 -7.97 -24.90
N GLU A 415 16.31 -6.65 -24.78
CA GLU A 415 17.43 -5.99 -24.12
C GLU A 415 17.49 -6.36 -22.63
N GLU A 416 16.35 -6.31 -21.91
CA GLU A 416 16.32 -6.67 -20.48
C GLU A 416 16.56 -8.17 -20.25
N LEU A 417 16.07 -9.06 -21.13
CA LEU A 417 16.37 -10.50 -21.04
C LEU A 417 17.86 -10.83 -21.29
N SER A 418 18.54 -10.02 -22.09
CA SER A 418 19.98 -10.20 -22.37
C SER A 418 20.90 -9.54 -21.36
N ARG A 419 20.34 -8.66 -20.49
CA ARG A 419 21.12 -7.91 -19.51
C ARG A 419 21.60 -8.81 -18.39
N SER A 420 22.91 -8.82 -18.14
CA SER A 420 23.43 -9.44 -16.92
C SER A 420 23.04 -8.59 -15.71
N ASN A 421 22.09 -9.09 -14.91
CA ASN A 421 21.54 -8.34 -13.80
C ASN A 421 22.50 -8.34 -12.60
N ALA A 422 23.31 -7.29 -12.49
CA ALA A 422 23.94 -6.90 -11.23
C ALA A 422 23.04 -5.88 -10.54
N THR A 423 21.89 -6.32 -10.02
CA THR A 423 21.05 -5.50 -9.13
C THR A 423 21.71 -5.43 -7.75
N SER A 424 21.66 -4.25 -7.12
CA SER A 424 22.07 -4.13 -5.72
C SER A 424 21.10 -4.96 -4.85
N PRO A 425 21.59 -5.66 -3.82
CA PRO A 425 20.72 -6.46 -2.97
C PRO A 425 19.70 -5.56 -2.24
N VAL A 426 18.46 -6.00 -2.18
CA VAL A 426 17.39 -5.39 -1.41
C VAL A 426 17.38 -6.00 -0.01
N GLU A 427 17.29 -5.15 1.02
CA GLU A 427 17.05 -5.61 2.39
C GLU A 427 15.68 -6.31 2.47
N ARG A 428 15.62 -7.46 3.14
CA ARG A 428 14.43 -8.31 3.19
C ARG A 428 13.79 -8.41 4.57
N ASP A 429 14.40 -7.81 5.58
CA ASP A 429 13.98 -7.86 6.98
C ASP A 429 13.06 -6.69 7.39
N GLY A 430 12.49 -5.97 6.41
CA GLY A 430 11.62 -4.83 6.69
C GLY A 430 10.35 -5.19 7.47
N ALA A 431 9.79 -6.37 7.22
CA ALA A 431 8.62 -6.85 7.95
C ALA A 431 8.97 -7.18 9.42
N GLU A 432 10.13 -7.81 9.66
CA GLU A 432 10.64 -8.11 11.00
C GLU A 432 10.94 -6.83 11.79
N ARG A 433 11.58 -5.85 11.14
CA ARG A 433 11.86 -4.55 11.78
C ARG A 433 10.57 -3.82 12.14
N ALA A 434 9.61 -3.75 11.22
CA ALA A 434 8.31 -3.13 11.49
C ALA A 434 7.56 -3.85 12.62
N ALA A 435 7.49 -5.18 12.58
CA ALA A 435 6.81 -5.96 13.60
C ALA A 435 7.45 -5.81 14.99
N LYS A 436 8.79 -5.69 15.10
CA LYS A 436 9.48 -5.43 16.37
C LYS A 436 9.09 -4.09 16.96
N ILE A 437 9.06 -3.02 16.14
CA ILE A 437 8.62 -1.69 16.58
C ILE A 437 7.16 -1.74 17.06
N LEU A 438 6.27 -2.40 16.31
CA LEU A 438 4.87 -2.54 16.70
C LEU A 438 4.70 -3.35 17.97
N SER A 439 5.57 -4.34 18.24
CA SER A 439 5.55 -5.15 19.45
C SER A 439 5.84 -4.34 20.71
N GLU A 440 6.49 -3.18 20.61
CA GLU A 440 6.76 -2.29 21.74
C GLU A 440 5.51 -1.54 22.21
N LEU A 441 4.44 -1.56 21.40
CA LEU A 441 3.15 -0.92 21.69
C LEU A 441 2.08 -1.92 22.17
N LEU A 442 2.40 -3.22 22.27
CA LEU A 442 1.50 -4.31 22.68
C LEU A 442 1.84 -4.78 24.12
#